data_d62e824021e667d92cbccddb648676b1
#
_entry.id   d62e824021e667d92cbccddb648676b1
#
_cell.length_a   1.000
_cell.length_b   1.000
_cell.length_c   1.000
_cell.angle_alpha   90.00
_cell.angle_beta   90.00
_cell.angle_gamma   90.00
#
_symmetry.space_group_name_H-M   'P 1'
#
loop_
_entity.id
_entity.type
_entity.pdbx_description
1 polymer ?
#
loop_
_entity_poly.entity_id
_entity_poly.type
_entity_poly.pdbx_seq_one_letter_code
_entity_poly.pdbx_strand_id
1 'polypeptide(L)'
;NTLQEHLHNSIVSQVSVDSRTPAQNEEETAIQCITVHKSKGLEYGHVIMPFCSASMDFIKRTQLQISTTKYQGRYRIGYSMSVGDSGETVQNDFYDEIIEKSEKAREEARVLYVAMTRSIRSFSWIEIQGKHNLSWQNLIETEV
;
A
#
# COMPACT_ATOMS: atom_id res chain seq x y z
N ASN A 1 -25.95 -9.60 -13.40
CA ASN A 1 -25.99 -8.12 -13.53
C ASN A 1 -25.90 -7.40 -12.18
N THR A 2 -26.46 -7.92 -11.10
CA THR A 2 -26.52 -7.23 -9.79
C THR A 2 -25.16 -7.07 -9.11
N LEU A 3 -24.25 -8.03 -9.20
CA LEU A 3 -22.95 -7.94 -8.54
C LEU A 3 -22.01 -6.90 -9.20
N GLN A 4 -21.99 -6.87 -10.54
CA GLN A 4 -21.21 -5.89 -11.28
C GLN A 4 -21.68 -4.45 -11.04
N GLU A 5 -22.99 -4.23 -11.02
CA GLU A 5 -23.58 -2.93 -10.73
C GLU A 5 -23.30 -2.50 -9.28
N HIS A 6 -23.36 -3.42 -8.33
CA HIS A 6 -23.06 -3.12 -6.92
C HIS A 6 -21.58 -2.77 -6.72
N LEU A 7 -20.66 -3.49 -7.33
CA LEU A 7 -19.23 -3.19 -7.30
C LEU A 7 -18.93 -1.85 -7.98
N HIS A 8 -19.54 -1.59 -9.13
CA HIS A 8 -19.37 -0.32 -9.85
C HIS A 8 -19.85 0.87 -9.00
N ASN A 9 -21.02 0.77 -8.41
CA ASN A 9 -21.60 1.81 -7.56
C ASN A 9 -20.78 2.02 -6.28
N SER A 10 -20.22 0.96 -5.68
CA SER A 10 -19.36 1.06 -4.51
C SER A 10 -18.03 1.75 -4.82
N ILE A 11 -17.46 1.52 -6.00
CA ILE A 11 -16.24 2.18 -6.47
C ILE A 11 -16.49 3.66 -6.77
N VAL A 12 -17.61 3.97 -7.43
CA VAL A 12 -17.94 5.34 -7.86
C VAL A 12 -18.40 6.20 -6.67
N SER A 13 -19.12 5.63 -5.70
CA SER A 13 -19.68 6.39 -4.58
C SER A 13 -18.76 6.53 -3.37
N GLN A 14 -17.55 5.92 -3.39
CA GLN A 14 -16.65 5.85 -2.22
C GLN A 14 -17.35 5.42 -0.91
N VAL A 15 -18.44 4.70 -1.01
CA VAL A 15 -19.14 4.17 0.16
C VAL A 15 -18.22 3.14 0.81
N SER A 16 -17.81 3.41 2.03
CA SER A 16 -17.13 2.42 2.86
C SER A 16 -18.09 1.24 3.04
N VAL A 17 -17.80 0.15 2.35
CA VAL A 17 -18.51 -1.11 2.60
C VAL A 17 -18.17 -1.49 4.04
N ASP A 18 -19.14 -1.35 4.91
CA ASP A 18 -19.00 -1.81 6.29
C ASP A 18 -18.83 -3.33 6.24
N SER A 19 -17.59 -3.76 6.40
CA SER A 19 -17.26 -5.18 6.40
C SER A 19 -17.78 -5.81 7.68
N ARG A 20 -19.07 -6.07 7.72
CA ARG A 20 -19.61 -7.00 8.71
C ARG A 20 -18.97 -8.32 8.44
N THR A 21 -18.10 -8.74 9.34
CA THR A 21 -17.55 -10.07 9.35
C THR A 21 -18.71 -11.04 9.38
N PRO A 22 -18.99 -11.82 8.31
CA PRO A 22 -19.99 -12.87 8.42
C PRO A 22 -19.56 -13.77 9.57
N ALA A 23 -20.46 -14.10 10.46
CA ALA A 23 -20.22 -15.15 11.42
C ALA A 23 -19.74 -16.38 10.61
N GLN A 24 -18.60 -16.94 11.01
CA GLN A 24 -17.99 -18.10 10.36
C GLN A 24 -18.96 -19.29 10.44
N ASN A 25 -19.90 -19.35 9.52
CA ASN A 25 -20.55 -20.59 9.16
C ASN A 25 -19.63 -21.27 8.15
N GLU A 26 -19.03 -22.37 8.54
CA GLU A 26 -18.03 -23.16 7.78
C GLU A 26 -18.54 -23.68 6.42
N GLU A 27 -19.77 -23.41 6.04
CA GLU A 27 -20.41 -23.89 4.80
C GLU A 27 -20.58 -22.83 3.70
N GLU A 28 -20.31 -21.56 3.93
CA GLU A 28 -20.44 -20.55 2.88
C GLU A 28 -19.10 -20.29 2.19
N THR A 29 -19.00 -20.71 0.94
CA THR A 29 -17.90 -20.41 0.02
C THR A 29 -17.96 -18.92 -0.37
N ALA A 30 -17.52 -18.03 0.50
CA ALA A 30 -17.53 -16.59 0.26
C ALA A 30 -16.12 -16.07 -0.04
N ILE A 31 -16.01 -15.18 -1.03
CA ILE A 31 -14.79 -14.41 -1.27
C ILE A 31 -14.76 -13.25 -0.28
N GLN A 32 -13.74 -13.21 0.56
CA GLN A 32 -13.55 -12.14 1.53
C GLN A 32 -12.62 -11.06 0.98
N CYS A 33 -13.09 -9.82 0.95
CA CYS A 33 -12.34 -8.66 0.50
C CYS A 33 -11.92 -7.81 1.70
N ILE A 34 -10.62 -7.75 2.00
CA ILE A 34 -10.09 -7.04 3.16
C ILE A 34 -8.80 -6.30 2.82
N THR A 35 -8.43 -5.31 3.63
CA THR A 35 -7.12 -4.66 3.49
C THR A 35 -6.02 -5.52 4.11
N VAL A 36 -4.77 -5.37 3.63
CA VAL A 36 -3.61 -6.08 4.20
C VAL A 36 -3.46 -5.83 5.69
N HIS A 37 -3.71 -4.60 6.16
CA HIS A 37 -3.63 -4.28 7.58
C HIS A 37 -4.66 -5.04 8.43
N LYS A 38 -5.88 -5.20 7.92
CA LYS A 38 -6.92 -5.97 8.62
C LYS A 38 -6.67 -7.48 8.58
N SER A 39 -5.86 -7.98 7.65
CA SER A 39 -5.50 -9.39 7.55
C SER A 39 -4.43 -9.83 8.55
N LYS A 40 -3.84 -8.91 9.30
CA LYS A 40 -2.79 -9.22 10.27
C LYS A 40 -3.28 -10.22 11.33
N GLY A 41 -2.58 -11.35 11.46
CA GLY A 41 -2.95 -12.42 12.38
C GLY A 41 -3.98 -13.41 11.85
N LEU A 42 -4.51 -13.20 10.63
CA LEU A 42 -5.41 -14.13 9.97
C LEU A 42 -4.66 -14.93 8.90
N GLU A 43 -5.21 -16.09 8.55
CA GLU A 43 -4.66 -16.95 7.49
C GLU A 43 -5.79 -17.38 6.56
N TYR A 44 -5.45 -17.51 5.26
CA TYR A 44 -6.40 -17.84 4.20
C TYR A 44 -5.85 -18.95 3.33
N GLY A 45 -6.70 -19.84 2.86
CA GLY A 45 -6.28 -20.91 1.94
C GLY A 45 -5.62 -20.34 0.69
N HIS A 46 -6.25 -19.34 0.09
CA HIS A 46 -5.80 -18.66 -1.12
C HIS A 46 -5.89 -17.15 -0.94
N VAL A 47 -4.87 -16.44 -1.37
CA VAL A 47 -4.83 -14.97 -1.35
C VAL A 47 -4.63 -14.46 -2.78
N ILE A 48 -5.46 -13.51 -3.19
CA ILE A 48 -5.34 -12.85 -4.49
C ILE A 48 -5.16 -11.35 -4.25
N MET A 49 -4.11 -10.78 -4.83
CA MET A 49 -3.83 -9.34 -4.77
C MET A 49 -4.07 -8.69 -6.14
N PRO A 50 -5.12 -7.85 -6.28
CA PRO A 50 -5.52 -7.34 -7.58
C PRO A 50 -4.76 -6.09 -8.02
N PHE A 51 -4.10 -5.32 -7.27
CA PHE A 51 -3.57 -4.01 -7.66
C PHE A 51 -2.07 -3.86 -7.41
N CYS A 52 -1.28 -4.89 -7.71
CA CYS A 52 0.16 -4.90 -7.45
C CYS A 52 0.98 -3.95 -8.35
N SER A 53 0.41 -3.49 -9.46
CA SER A 53 1.04 -2.56 -10.40
C SER A 53 0.90 -1.08 -10.02
N ALA A 54 0.14 -0.76 -8.97
CA ALA A 54 -0.01 0.62 -8.52
C ALA A 54 1.34 1.22 -8.12
N SER A 55 1.61 2.46 -8.55
CA SER A 55 2.85 3.15 -8.20
C SER A 55 2.96 3.38 -6.70
N MET A 56 4.14 3.09 -6.15
CA MET A 56 4.49 3.41 -4.76
C MET A 56 5.01 4.85 -4.58
N ASP A 57 4.98 5.67 -5.62
CA ASP A 57 5.39 7.08 -5.55
C ASP A 57 4.37 7.91 -4.74
N PHE A 58 4.28 7.63 -3.45
CA PHE A 58 3.35 8.26 -2.52
C PHE A 58 3.83 9.59 -1.94
N ILE A 59 4.80 10.25 -2.52
CA ILE A 59 5.13 11.60 -2.09
C ILE A 59 4.02 12.53 -2.57
N LYS A 60 2.93 12.54 -1.83
CA LYS A 60 1.92 13.58 -1.95
C LYS A 60 2.57 14.89 -1.52
N ARG A 61 2.91 15.74 -2.49
CA ARG A 61 3.55 17.05 -2.26
C ARG A 61 2.75 17.98 -1.32
N THR A 62 1.52 17.63 -1.03
CA THR A 62 0.61 18.39 -0.15
C THR A 62 0.68 18.02 1.32
N GLN A 63 1.55 17.10 1.72
CA GLN A 63 1.69 16.69 3.11
C GLN A 63 3.06 17.05 3.67
N LEU A 64 3.08 17.39 4.96
CA LEU A 64 4.33 17.49 5.71
C LEU A 64 5.04 16.14 5.70
N GLN A 65 6.25 16.11 5.14
CA GLN A 65 7.14 14.96 5.16
C GLN A 65 8.15 15.18 6.28
N ILE A 66 8.38 14.16 7.09
CA ILE A 66 9.37 14.20 8.18
C ILE A 66 10.29 13.02 8.02
N SER A 67 11.59 13.27 7.92
CA SER A 67 12.63 12.25 7.87
C SER A 67 13.60 12.39 9.04
N THR A 68 14.26 11.30 9.40
CA THR A 68 15.27 11.30 10.43
C THR A 68 16.60 10.88 9.84
N THR A 69 17.57 11.77 9.88
CA THR A 69 18.93 11.54 9.36
C THR A 69 19.94 11.53 10.50
N LYS A 70 20.97 10.69 10.41
CA LYS A 70 22.07 10.67 11.36
C LYS A 70 23.21 11.53 10.81
N TYR A 71 23.49 12.65 11.46
CA TYR A 71 24.57 13.57 11.09
C TYR A 71 25.52 13.76 12.27
N GLN A 72 26.82 13.53 12.06
CA GLN A 72 27.86 13.62 13.10
C GLN A 72 27.54 12.88 14.40
N GLY A 73 26.99 11.67 14.31
CA GLY A 73 26.61 10.85 15.45
C GLY A 73 25.32 11.25 16.17
N ARG A 74 24.65 12.33 15.75
CA ARG A 74 23.37 12.81 16.32
C ARG A 74 22.24 12.65 15.31
N TYR A 75 21.03 12.38 15.82
CA TYR A 75 19.83 12.39 14.96
C TYR A 75 19.38 13.81 14.69
N ARG A 76 19.04 14.09 13.43
CA ARG A 76 18.47 15.34 12.96
C ARG A 76 17.13 15.07 12.31
N ILE A 77 16.20 15.98 12.48
CA ILE A 77 14.88 15.90 11.86
C ILE A 77 14.91 16.74 10.60
N GLY A 78 14.71 16.06 9.46
CA GLY A 78 14.44 16.69 8.17
C GLY A 78 12.94 16.89 7.99
N TYR A 79 12.54 18.00 7.39
CA TYR A 79 11.14 18.20 6.98
C TYR A 79 11.07 18.83 5.60
N SER A 80 10.00 18.47 4.90
CA SER A 80 9.60 19.08 3.63
C SER A 80 8.09 19.21 3.60
N MET A 81 7.58 20.35 3.15
CA MET A 81 6.16 20.60 3.02
C MET A 81 5.88 21.49 1.82
N SER A 82 4.76 21.27 1.16
CA SER A 82 4.25 22.15 0.11
C SER A 82 3.43 23.26 0.73
N VAL A 83 3.66 24.49 0.31
CA VAL A 83 3.00 25.69 0.84
C VAL A 83 2.17 26.33 -0.27
N GLY A 84 0.89 26.53 -0.01
CA GLY A 84 -0.04 27.18 -0.92
C GLY A 84 -0.39 26.38 -2.17
N ASP A 85 -1.19 26.98 -3.03
CA ASP A 85 -1.64 26.37 -4.29
C ASP A 85 -0.57 26.40 -5.38
N SER A 86 0.51 27.14 -5.19
CA SER A 86 1.63 27.27 -6.16
C SER A 86 2.52 26.04 -6.21
N GLY A 87 2.38 25.11 -5.25
CA GLY A 87 3.22 23.91 -5.15
C GLY A 87 4.67 24.20 -4.74
N GLU A 88 4.94 25.39 -4.20
CA GLU A 88 6.24 25.74 -3.65
C GLU A 88 6.56 24.83 -2.46
N THR A 89 7.79 24.30 -2.44
CA THR A 89 8.23 23.36 -1.39
C THR A 89 9.19 24.04 -0.45
N VAL A 90 8.87 24.03 0.83
CA VAL A 90 9.75 24.49 1.91
C VAL A 90 10.34 23.26 2.59
N GLN A 91 11.66 23.20 2.68
CA GLN A 91 12.39 22.10 3.33
C GLN A 91 13.61 22.63 4.07
N ASN A 92 14.08 21.87 5.05
CA ASN A 92 15.34 22.18 5.72
C ASN A 92 16.51 21.35 5.17
N ASP A 93 17.74 21.73 5.53
CA ASP A 93 18.99 21.11 5.04
C ASP A 93 19.15 19.63 5.47
N PHE A 94 18.33 19.13 6.39
CA PHE A 94 18.39 17.76 6.88
C PHE A 94 17.37 16.85 6.22
N TYR A 95 16.50 17.37 5.33
CA TYR A 95 15.57 16.57 4.57
C TYR A 95 16.27 15.96 3.36
N ASP A 96 16.16 14.65 3.23
CA ASP A 96 16.68 13.90 2.10
C ASP A 96 15.55 13.05 1.47
N GLU A 97 15.15 13.44 0.27
CA GLU A 97 14.09 12.76 -0.48
C GLU A 97 14.46 11.32 -0.83
N ILE A 98 15.74 11.03 -1.05
CA ILE A 98 16.21 9.68 -1.41
C ILE A 98 16.05 8.75 -0.20
N ILE A 99 16.43 9.23 0.98
CA ILE A 99 16.26 8.48 2.23
C ILE A 99 14.76 8.23 2.46
N GLU A 100 13.93 9.26 2.32
CA GLU A 100 12.48 9.15 2.52
C GLU A 100 11.86 8.13 1.56
N LYS A 101 12.22 8.17 0.28
CA LYS A 101 11.77 7.18 -0.72
C LYS A 101 12.20 5.78 -0.36
N SER A 102 13.44 5.59 0.09
CA SER A 102 13.95 4.28 0.46
C SER A 102 13.24 3.70 1.69
N GLU A 103 12.95 4.51 2.70
CA GLU A 103 12.20 4.07 3.88
C GLU A 103 10.75 3.71 3.54
N LYS A 104 10.10 4.48 2.67
CA LYS A 104 8.75 4.14 2.18
C LYS A 104 8.75 2.84 1.38
N ALA A 105 9.72 2.64 0.50
CA ALA A 105 9.85 1.39 -0.24
C ALA A 105 10.05 0.18 0.68
N ARG A 106 10.84 0.33 1.75
CA ARG A 106 11.02 -0.71 2.78
C ARG A 106 9.72 -1.01 3.53
N GLU A 107 8.95 0.03 3.87
CA GLU A 107 7.67 -0.16 4.55
C GLU A 107 6.67 -0.89 3.64
N GLU A 108 6.58 -0.51 2.37
CA GLU A 108 5.74 -1.19 1.40
C GLU A 108 6.16 -2.66 1.18
N ALA A 109 7.46 -2.94 1.16
CA ALA A 109 7.98 -4.31 1.09
C ALA A 109 7.56 -5.13 2.32
N ARG A 110 7.55 -4.54 3.52
CA ARG A 110 7.04 -5.20 4.73
C ARG A 110 5.55 -5.51 4.64
N VAL A 111 4.77 -4.56 4.12
CA VAL A 111 3.31 -4.74 3.91
C VAL A 111 3.06 -5.85 2.89
N LEU A 112 3.81 -5.88 1.79
CA LEU A 112 3.75 -6.95 0.80
C LEU A 112 4.09 -8.31 1.43
N TYR A 113 5.17 -8.39 2.20
CA TYR A 113 5.55 -9.61 2.91
C TYR A 113 4.42 -10.11 3.83
N VAL A 114 3.78 -9.20 4.58
CA VAL A 114 2.62 -9.56 5.41
C VAL A 114 1.50 -10.14 4.56
N ALA A 115 1.18 -9.53 3.41
CA ALA A 115 0.14 -10.05 2.52
C ALA A 115 0.47 -11.44 1.97
N MET A 116 1.70 -11.65 1.51
CA MET A 116 2.14 -12.96 0.97
C MET A 116 2.07 -14.06 2.04
N THR A 117 2.48 -13.74 3.27
CA THR A 117 2.47 -14.71 4.39
C THR A 117 1.10 -15.00 4.96
N ARG A 118 0.03 -14.38 4.45
CA ARG A 118 -1.36 -14.73 4.82
C ARG A 118 -1.87 -15.96 4.10
N SER A 119 -1.24 -16.39 3.02
CA SER A 119 -1.66 -17.55 2.23
C SER A 119 -1.08 -18.85 2.80
N ILE A 120 -1.97 -19.83 3.02
CA ILE A 120 -1.56 -21.20 3.44
C ILE A 120 -1.21 -22.06 2.22
N ARG A 121 -1.96 -21.91 1.12
CA ARG A 121 -1.84 -22.77 -0.06
C ARG A 121 -1.30 -22.07 -1.28
N SER A 122 -1.87 -20.91 -1.63
CA SER A 122 -1.41 -20.14 -2.80
C SER A 122 -1.58 -18.65 -2.61
N PHE A 123 -0.63 -17.93 -3.18
CA PHE A 123 -0.65 -16.49 -3.36
C PHE A 123 -0.65 -16.20 -4.86
N SER A 124 -1.53 -15.32 -5.31
CA SER A 124 -1.62 -14.88 -6.70
C SER A 124 -1.74 -13.37 -6.76
N TRP A 125 -1.17 -12.77 -7.80
CA TRP A 125 -1.36 -11.35 -8.07
C TRP A 125 -1.81 -11.16 -9.51
N ILE A 126 -2.49 -10.03 -9.76
CA ILE A 126 -2.91 -9.67 -11.10
C ILE A 126 -1.88 -8.69 -11.65
N GLU A 127 -1.23 -9.12 -12.72
CA GLU A 127 -0.33 -8.28 -13.50
C GLU A 127 -1.14 -7.35 -14.40
N ILE A 128 -0.85 -6.04 -14.34
CA ILE A 128 -1.37 -5.06 -15.27
C ILE A 128 -0.19 -4.53 -16.06
N GLN A 129 -0.27 -4.58 -17.37
CA GLN A 129 0.76 -4.02 -18.24
C GLN A 129 0.84 -2.50 -18.03
N GLY A 130 1.89 -2.06 -17.36
CA GLY A 130 2.18 -0.66 -17.09
C GLY A 130 3.59 -0.53 -16.53
N LYS A 131 4.32 0.48 -17.00
CA LYS A 131 5.68 0.73 -16.47
C LYS A 131 5.58 1.66 -15.28
N HIS A 132 5.51 1.12 -14.09
CA HIS A 132 5.74 1.84 -12.86
C HIS A 132 7.09 1.44 -12.29
N ASN A 133 7.99 2.38 -12.14
CA ASN A 133 9.36 2.11 -11.69
C ASN A 133 9.47 1.62 -10.25
N LEU A 134 8.41 1.77 -9.46
CA LEU A 134 8.33 1.29 -8.10
C LEU A 134 6.90 0.82 -7.82
N SER A 135 6.70 -0.48 -7.77
CA SER A 135 5.41 -1.13 -7.48
C SER A 135 5.64 -2.46 -6.77
N TRP A 136 4.61 -3.01 -6.13
CA TRP A 136 4.71 -4.35 -5.55
C TRP A 136 5.01 -5.42 -6.60
N GLN A 137 4.48 -5.25 -7.82
CA GLN A 137 4.80 -6.14 -8.93
C GLN A 137 6.30 -6.18 -9.21
N ASN A 138 6.98 -5.01 -9.28
CA ASN A 138 8.42 -4.97 -9.48
C ASN A 138 9.20 -5.62 -8.33
N LEU A 139 8.75 -5.45 -7.08
CA LEU A 139 9.39 -6.11 -5.94
C LEU A 139 9.28 -7.63 -6.02
N ILE A 140 8.13 -8.16 -6.44
CA ILE A 140 7.93 -9.61 -6.62
C ILE A 140 8.81 -10.15 -7.76
N GLU A 141 8.89 -9.44 -8.88
CA GLU A 141 9.63 -9.88 -10.07
C GLU A 141 11.15 -9.76 -9.92
N THR A 142 11.64 -8.88 -9.05
CA THR A 142 13.10 -8.65 -8.88
C THR A 142 13.75 -9.71 -7.99
N GLU A 143 12.99 -10.39 -7.13
CA GLU A 143 13.51 -11.41 -6.21
C GLU A 143 13.39 -12.85 -6.74
N VAL A 144 12.95 -13.04 -7.98
CA VAL A 144 12.88 -14.32 -8.67
C VAL A 144 13.94 -14.37 -9.77
#